data_dda701e298290df29d75bf7fd16f3f43
#
_entry.id   dda701e298290df29d75bf7fd16f3f43
#
_cell.length_a   1.000
_cell.length_b   1.000
_cell.length_c   1.000
_cell.angle_alpha   90.00
_cell.angle_beta   90.00
_cell.angle_gamma   90.00
#
_symmetry.space_group_name_H-M   'P 1'
#
loop_
_entity.id
_entity.type
_entity.pdbx_description
1 polymer ?
#
loop_
_entity_poly.entity_id
_entity_poly.type
_entity_poly.pdbx_seq_one_letter_code
_entity_poly.pdbx_strand_id
1 'polypeptide(L)'
;MEHTRTLRIRVKDKHARVLTAMAREVNTVWNYLNETSHRAIRERRQFLSGFDLQKLSNGFSKCDGVLIGSPTVQQVCEDYAKARKQFKRAKLRWRVSNPKSSKRSLGWIPFKARALTYKGGQVSFAGHKLNLWDSYGLGQYELRAGSFSEDSRGRWYLNVAVKVQAVASTGTASVGIDLGLKEAAVTSDGQRIEGRFYRKLEAKLGIAQRAGKKARVRAIHAKIANQRKDMLHKFSTALVRANAAIFVGDVASAKLVKTKMAKSTLDAGWSSLKTMLEYKSHQAGIVFMEVTNPTQPRRARAAGSSRRAVRKVEPVLE
;
A
#
# COMPACT_ATOMS: atom_id res chain seq x y z
N MET A 1 -19.50 8.34 -11.15
CA MET A 1 -18.79 8.85 -9.94
C MET A 1 -17.29 8.77 -10.19
N GLU A 2 -16.54 9.83 -9.86
CA GLU A 2 -15.09 9.87 -10.04
C GLU A 2 -14.39 9.34 -8.78
N HIS A 3 -13.36 8.52 -8.94
CA HIS A 3 -12.57 8.03 -7.81
C HIS A 3 -11.07 8.07 -8.10
N THR A 4 -10.26 8.03 -7.05
CA THR A 4 -8.80 8.04 -7.16
C THR A 4 -8.27 6.61 -7.13
N ARG A 5 -7.44 6.25 -8.13
CA ARG A 5 -6.73 4.98 -8.21
C ARG A 5 -5.23 5.23 -8.17
N THR A 6 -4.47 4.38 -7.46
CA THR A 6 -3.01 4.42 -7.50
C THR A 6 -2.49 3.40 -8.51
N LEU A 7 -1.79 3.88 -9.52
CA LEU A 7 -1.07 3.04 -10.48
C LEU A 7 0.36 2.80 -9.98
N ARG A 8 0.83 1.57 -10.09
CA ARG A 8 2.19 1.17 -9.74
C ARG A 8 2.92 0.67 -10.97
N ILE A 9 3.90 1.44 -11.44
CA ILE A 9 4.60 1.21 -12.71
C ILE A 9 6.08 1.05 -12.44
N ARG A 10 6.71 0.04 -13.03
CA ARG A 10 8.13 -0.19 -12.85
C ARG A 10 8.96 0.85 -13.61
N VAL A 11 9.94 1.45 -12.93
CA VAL A 11 10.96 2.29 -13.54
C VAL A 11 12.06 1.39 -14.12
N LYS A 12 12.64 1.74 -15.28
CA LYS A 12 13.75 0.97 -15.87
C LYS A 12 14.98 1.03 -14.98
N ASP A 13 15.68 -0.09 -14.83
CA ASP A 13 16.76 -0.29 -13.84
C ASP A 13 17.95 0.67 -14.03
N LYS A 14 18.18 1.19 -15.26
CA LYS A 14 19.21 2.20 -15.53
C LYS A 14 19.08 3.48 -14.68
N HIS A 15 17.89 3.78 -14.17
CA HIS A 15 17.63 4.95 -13.32
C HIS A 15 17.74 4.66 -11.82
N ALA A 16 18.05 3.41 -11.43
CA ALA A 16 18.13 3.04 -10.00
C ALA A 16 19.17 3.84 -9.23
N ARG A 17 20.30 4.19 -9.88
CA ARG A 17 21.39 4.99 -9.24
C ARG A 17 20.90 6.37 -8.83
N VAL A 18 20.28 7.10 -9.72
CA VAL A 18 19.79 8.47 -9.44
C VAL A 18 18.66 8.44 -8.42
N LEU A 19 17.72 7.51 -8.52
CA LEU A 19 16.63 7.36 -7.55
C LEU A 19 17.17 6.97 -6.16
N THR A 20 18.21 6.15 -6.09
CA THR A 20 18.87 5.82 -4.81
C THR A 20 19.53 7.03 -4.18
N ALA A 21 20.18 7.90 -4.99
CA ALA A 21 20.76 9.15 -4.51
C ALA A 21 19.68 10.07 -3.94
N MET A 22 18.62 10.34 -4.70
CA MET A 22 17.46 11.13 -4.24
C MET A 22 16.83 10.58 -2.95
N ALA A 23 16.71 9.25 -2.82
CA ALA A 23 16.16 8.63 -1.62
C ALA A 23 17.07 8.80 -0.39
N ARG A 24 18.39 8.89 -0.57
CA ARG A 24 19.30 9.21 0.54
C ARG A 24 19.08 10.63 1.03
N GLU A 25 18.89 11.58 0.13
CA GLU A 25 18.55 12.96 0.48
C GLU A 25 17.22 13.05 1.23
N VAL A 26 16.19 12.34 0.76
CA VAL A 26 14.91 12.21 1.48
C VAL A 26 15.11 11.64 2.89
N ASN A 27 15.99 10.63 3.05
CA ASN A 27 16.31 10.10 4.37
C ASN A 27 17.01 11.14 5.26
N THR A 28 17.89 11.98 4.69
CA THR A 28 18.55 13.08 5.40
C THR A 28 17.51 14.09 5.89
N VAL A 29 16.61 14.54 5.00
CA VAL A 29 15.50 15.44 5.39
C VAL A 29 14.65 14.81 6.48
N TRP A 30 14.19 13.56 6.31
CA TRP A 30 13.39 12.86 7.32
C TRP A 30 14.06 12.81 8.68
N ASN A 31 15.35 12.49 8.71
CA ASN A 31 16.12 12.38 9.95
C ASN A 31 16.30 13.76 10.62
N TYR A 32 16.57 14.79 9.85
CA TYR A 32 16.60 16.16 10.34
C TYR A 32 15.27 16.57 10.98
N LEU A 33 14.14 16.32 10.30
CA LEU A 33 12.82 16.62 10.82
C LEU A 33 12.51 15.82 12.10
N ASN A 34 12.96 14.56 12.16
CA ASN A 34 12.75 13.69 13.31
C ASN A 34 13.49 14.23 14.56
N GLU A 35 14.74 14.67 14.40
CA GLU A 35 15.51 15.25 15.50
C GLU A 35 14.95 16.61 15.92
N THR A 36 14.71 17.50 14.96
CA THR A 36 14.20 18.86 15.22
C THR A 36 12.83 18.80 15.91
N SER A 37 11.93 17.95 15.40
CA SER A 37 10.61 17.76 16.02
C SER A 37 10.69 17.15 17.42
N HIS A 38 11.56 16.16 17.62
CA HIS A 38 11.77 15.55 18.93
C HIS A 38 12.33 16.54 19.94
N ARG A 39 13.29 17.37 19.51
CA ARG A 39 13.86 18.45 20.35
C ARG A 39 12.80 19.47 20.76
N ALA A 40 11.97 19.94 19.82
CA ALA A 40 10.87 20.87 20.10
C ALA A 40 9.86 20.30 21.12
N ILE A 41 9.54 19.02 21.01
CA ILE A 41 8.64 18.34 21.98
C ILE A 41 9.29 18.24 23.36
N ARG A 42 10.58 17.85 23.43
CA ARG A 42 11.30 17.65 24.69
C ARG A 42 11.52 18.96 25.44
N GLU A 43 11.94 20.01 24.74
CA GLU A 43 12.40 21.26 25.33
C GLU A 43 11.25 22.27 25.51
N ARG A 44 10.31 22.29 24.58
CA ARG A 44 9.25 23.32 24.51
C ARG A 44 7.84 22.74 24.56
N ARG A 45 7.66 21.43 24.69
CA ARG A 45 6.36 20.75 24.59
C ARG A 45 5.58 21.07 23.31
N GLN A 46 6.28 21.51 22.26
CA GLN A 46 5.69 21.95 21.00
C GLN A 46 5.68 20.83 19.97
N PHE A 47 4.48 20.53 19.44
CA PHE A 47 4.28 19.59 18.34
C PHE A 47 4.28 20.35 17.02
N LEU A 48 5.44 20.46 16.35
CA LEU A 48 5.57 21.14 15.08
C LEU A 48 4.65 20.55 14.02
N SER A 49 3.89 21.38 13.31
CA SER A 49 3.09 20.97 12.16
C SER A 49 3.94 20.68 10.92
N GLY A 50 3.35 20.13 9.87
CA GLY A 50 4.03 19.98 8.58
C GLY A 50 4.49 21.31 8.00
N PHE A 51 3.74 22.39 8.22
CA PHE A 51 4.08 23.73 7.78
C PHE A 51 5.26 24.34 8.56
N ASP A 52 5.29 24.15 9.88
CA ASP A 52 6.44 24.58 10.69
C ASP A 52 7.71 23.88 10.26
N LEU A 53 7.62 22.59 9.99
CA LEU A 53 8.75 21.78 9.51
C LEU A 53 9.21 22.21 8.11
N GLN A 54 8.29 22.64 7.24
CA GLN A 54 8.65 23.21 5.93
C GLN A 54 9.47 24.50 6.08
N LYS A 55 9.08 25.40 7.01
CA LYS A 55 9.86 26.63 7.29
C LYS A 55 11.28 26.30 7.73
N LEU A 56 11.44 25.31 8.62
CA LEU A 56 12.73 24.89 9.16
C LEU A 56 13.63 24.16 8.15
N SER A 57 13.04 23.56 7.11
CA SER A 57 13.76 22.85 6.03
C SER A 57 13.87 23.68 4.75
N ASN A 58 13.46 24.96 4.80
CA ASN A 58 13.58 25.85 3.65
C ASN A 58 15.04 26.01 3.23
N GLY A 59 15.29 26.04 1.91
CA GLY A 59 16.63 26.15 1.37
C GLY A 59 17.34 24.80 1.11
N PHE A 60 16.93 23.70 1.74
CA PHE A 60 17.61 22.40 1.55
C PHE A 60 17.72 21.99 0.07
N SER A 61 16.65 22.17 -0.71
CA SER A 61 16.67 21.85 -2.15
C SER A 61 17.51 22.79 -3.02
N LYS A 62 18.03 23.88 -2.46
CA LYS A 62 18.90 24.83 -3.14
C LYS A 62 20.38 24.61 -2.83
N CYS A 63 20.72 23.68 -1.93
CA CYS A 63 22.09 23.32 -1.63
C CYS A 63 22.73 22.63 -2.85
N ASP A 64 24.02 22.90 -3.07
CA ASP A 64 24.76 22.30 -4.17
C ASP A 64 24.76 20.77 -4.09
N GLY A 65 24.58 20.13 -5.25
CA GLY A 65 24.55 18.68 -5.36
C GLY A 65 23.27 18.00 -4.92
N VAL A 66 22.25 18.74 -4.43
CA VAL A 66 20.95 18.16 -4.06
C VAL A 66 20.08 17.92 -5.31
N LEU A 67 19.59 16.71 -5.45
CA LEU A 67 18.81 16.26 -6.61
C LEU A 67 17.28 16.40 -6.41
N ILE A 68 16.80 16.43 -5.16
CA ILE A 68 15.37 16.57 -4.87
C ILE A 68 14.92 18.03 -4.86
N GLY A 69 13.77 18.30 -5.46
CA GLY A 69 13.17 19.64 -5.49
C GLY A 69 12.38 19.99 -4.22
N SER A 70 12.09 21.27 -4.04
CA SER A 70 11.26 21.80 -2.93
C SER A 70 9.92 21.07 -2.74
N PRO A 71 9.17 20.68 -3.79
CA PRO A 71 7.91 19.94 -3.61
C PRO A 71 8.10 18.59 -2.91
N THR A 72 9.25 17.92 -3.13
CA THR A 72 9.59 16.67 -2.44
C THR A 72 9.89 16.93 -0.97
N VAL A 73 10.70 17.94 -0.64
CA VAL A 73 11.00 18.32 0.74
C VAL A 73 9.73 18.66 1.51
N GLN A 74 8.85 19.47 0.91
CA GLN A 74 7.55 19.81 1.50
C GLN A 74 6.68 18.57 1.77
N GLN A 75 6.63 17.63 0.81
CA GLN A 75 5.85 16.40 0.98
C GLN A 75 6.42 15.52 2.10
N VAL A 76 7.76 15.45 2.23
CA VAL A 76 8.40 14.73 3.36
C VAL A 76 8.01 15.35 4.70
N CYS A 77 7.94 16.68 4.82
CA CYS A 77 7.51 17.37 6.04
C CYS A 77 6.06 17.01 6.42
N GLU A 78 5.17 17.03 5.44
CA GLU A 78 3.76 16.66 5.66
C GLU A 78 3.60 15.21 6.07
N ASP A 79 4.28 14.30 5.36
CA ASP A 79 4.21 12.85 5.63
C ASP A 79 4.84 12.51 6.98
N TYR A 80 5.93 13.20 7.37
CA TYR A 80 6.53 13.07 8.70
C TYR A 80 5.54 13.49 9.79
N ALA A 81 4.91 14.66 9.67
CA ALA A 81 3.93 15.15 10.65
C ALA A 81 2.73 14.21 10.76
N LYS A 82 2.20 13.70 9.63
CA LYS A 82 1.13 12.70 9.59
C LYS A 82 1.54 11.40 10.27
N ALA A 83 2.73 10.87 9.97
CA ALA A 83 3.25 9.65 10.57
C ALA A 83 3.41 9.78 12.09
N ARG A 84 3.98 10.90 12.57
CA ARG A 84 4.12 11.18 14.01
C ARG A 84 2.75 11.17 14.72
N LYS A 85 1.74 11.83 14.14
CA LYS A 85 0.36 11.86 14.67
C LYS A 85 -0.26 10.45 14.65
N GLN A 86 -0.12 9.71 13.55
CA GLN A 86 -0.67 8.37 13.37
C GLN A 86 -0.10 7.37 14.38
N PHE A 87 1.21 7.38 14.56
CA PHE A 87 1.90 6.46 15.47
C PHE A 87 1.90 6.94 16.92
N LYS A 88 1.41 8.15 17.21
CA LYS A 88 1.38 8.78 18.55
C LYS A 88 2.75 8.74 19.24
N ARG A 89 3.82 9.01 18.51
CA ARG A 89 5.21 8.97 19.02
C ARG A 89 5.89 10.33 18.88
N ALA A 90 6.61 10.75 19.91
CA ALA A 90 7.42 11.96 19.90
C ALA A 90 8.62 11.85 18.92
N LYS A 91 9.20 10.66 18.82
CA LYS A 91 10.32 10.34 17.93
C LYS A 91 9.98 9.13 17.06
N LEU A 92 10.12 9.27 15.76
CA LEU A 92 9.93 8.18 14.81
C LEU A 92 11.24 7.41 14.59
N ARG A 93 11.12 6.29 13.87
CA ARG A 93 12.30 5.50 13.49
C ARG A 93 13.17 6.28 12.52
N TRP A 94 14.49 6.25 12.74
CA TRP A 94 15.48 6.77 11.82
C TRP A 94 15.45 6.03 10.48
N ARG A 95 15.64 6.76 9.40
CA ARG A 95 15.84 6.17 8.08
C ARG A 95 17.33 5.96 7.84
N VAL A 96 17.70 4.73 7.49
CA VAL A 96 19.09 4.30 7.34
C VAL A 96 19.43 4.14 5.87
N SER A 97 20.39 4.91 5.38
CA SER A 97 20.84 4.90 3.97
C SER A 97 21.97 3.90 3.70
N ASN A 98 22.68 3.42 4.73
CA ASN A 98 23.81 2.50 4.55
C ASN A 98 23.35 1.17 3.93
N PRO A 99 23.81 0.80 2.72
CA PRO A 99 23.40 -0.42 2.03
C PRO A 99 23.82 -1.73 2.73
N LYS A 100 24.87 -1.67 3.56
CA LYS A 100 25.36 -2.82 4.33
C LYS A 100 24.58 -3.05 5.63
N SER A 101 23.82 -2.07 6.08
CA SER A 101 23.06 -2.17 7.33
C SER A 101 21.87 -3.12 7.19
N SER A 102 21.68 -4.03 8.16
CA SER A 102 20.48 -4.85 8.27
C SER A 102 19.21 -4.04 8.54
N LYS A 103 19.37 -2.80 9.04
CA LYS A 103 18.29 -1.84 9.32
C LYS A 103 18.05 -0.86 8.16
N ARG A 104 18.67 -1.08 6.98
CA ARG A 104 18.53 -0.21 5.82
C ARG A 104 17.06 0.06 5.51
N SER A 105 16.72 1.32 5.32
CA SER A 105 15.40 1.73 4.84
C SER A 105 15.33 1.56 3.32
N LEU A 106 14.23 1.01 2.82
CA LEU A 106 13.98 0.98 1.38
C LEU A 106 13.80 2.42 0.86
N GLY A 107 14.25 2.64 -0.37
CA GLY A 107 14.15 3.95 -1.02
C GLY A 107 12.70 4.39 -1.16
N TRP A 108 12.46 5.67 -0.86
CA TRP A 108 11.16 6.31 -0.97
C TRP A 108 11.35 7.80 -1.25
N ILE A 109 10.69 8.30 -2.28
CA ILE A 109 10.77 9.69 -2.74
C ILE A 109 9.34 10.15 -3.01
N PRO A 110 8.69 10.87 -2.08
CA PRO A 110 7.34 11.38 -2.28
C PRO A 110 7.37 12.64 -3.15
N PHE A 111 6.25 12.90 -3.81
CA PHE A 111 6.07 14.12 -4.60
C PHE A 111 4.62 14.59 -4.59
N LYS A 112 4.44 15.90 -4.74
CA LYS A 112 3.13 16.55 -4.86
C LYS A 112 2.59 16.42 -6.29
N ALA A 113 1.29 16.67 -6.45
CA ALA A 113 0.69 16.86 -7.76
C ALA A 113 1.48 17.90 -8.57
N ARG A 114 1.52 17.74 -9.89
CA ARG A 114 2.27 18.58 -10.83
C ARG A 114 3.80 18.49 -10.73
N ALA A 115 4.37 17.68 -9.83
CA ALA A 115 5.81 17.44 -9.77
C ALA A 115 6.31 16.49 -10.88
N LEU A 116 5.39 15.81 -11.56
CA LEU A 116 5.66 14.90 -12.68
C LEU A 116 5.03 15.43 -13.96
N THR A 117 5.77 15.31 -15.05
CA THR A 117 5.20 15.40 -16.42
C THR A 117 5.49 14.11 -17.17
N TYR A 118 4.52 13.63 -17.95
CA TYR A 118 4.65 12.41 -18.74
C TYR A 118 4.60 12.75 -20.23
N LYS A 119 5.58 12.25 -20.98
CA LYS A 119 5.61 12.37 -22.45
C LYS A 119 6.37 11.18 -23.05
N GLY A 120 5.77 10.50 -24.04
CA GLY A 120 6.43 9.47 -24.85
C GLY A 120 7.05 8.31 -24.03
N GLY A 121 6.33 7.76 -23.04
CA GLY A 121 6.83 6.63 -22.24
C GLY A 121 7.83 7.02 -21.15
N GLN A 122 8.06 8.32 -20.94
CA GLN A 122 8.98 8.85 -19.93
C GLN A 122 8.25 9.79 -18.97
N VAL A 123 8.67 9.79 -17.71
CA VAL A 123 8.31 10.85 -16.75
C VAL A 123 9.51 11.76 -16.52
N SER A 124 9.27 13.06 -16.51
CA SER A 124 10.24 14.05 -16.04
C SER A 124 9.97 14.34 -14.57
N PHE A 125 11.01 14.22 -13.75
CA PHE A 125 10.94 14.47 -12.32
C PHE A 125 12.26 15.11 -11.85
N ALA A 126 12.18 16.24 -11.17
CA ALA A 126 13.36 16.98 -10.65
C ALA A 126 14.50 17.10 -11.69
N GLY A 127 14.17 17.47 -12.93
CA GLY A 127 15.14 17.61 -14.02
C GLY A 127 15.58 16.30 -14.70
N HIS A 128 15.18 15.14 -14.19
CA HIS A 128 15.56 13.83 -14.74
C HIS A 128 14.45 13.21 -15.58
N LYS A 129 14.80 12.66 -16.75
CA LYS A 129 13.90 11.87 -17.61
C LYS A 129 14.03 10.40 -17.24
N LEU A 130 12.95 9.82 -16.70
CA LEU A 130 12.89 8.44 -16.20
C LEU A 130 12.02 7.58 -17.12
N ASN A 131 12.60 6.54 -17.70
CA ASN A 131 11.87 5.59 -18.55
C ASN A 131 11.09 4.60 -17.69
N LEU A 132 9.89 4.29 -18.12
CA LEU A 132 8.98 3.38 -17.42
C LEU A 132 8.73 2.11 -18.27
N TRP A 133 8.30 1.04 -17.60
CA TRP A 133 7.59 -0.08 -18.17
C TRP A 133 6.09 0.20 -18.05
N ASP A 134 5.59 1.10 -18.91
CA ASP A 134 4.21 1.56 -18.86
C ASP A 134 3.27 0.55 -19.51
N SER A 135 2.58 -0.24 -18.66
CA SER A 135 1.54 -1.17 -19.06
C SER A 135 0.13 -0.60 -18.91
N TYR A 136 0.00 0.63 -18.41
CA TYR A 136 -1.30 1.26 -18.14
C TYR A 136 -1.65 2.35 -19.16
N GLY A 137 -0.67 2.81 -19.97
CA GLY A 137 -0.88 3.95 -20.83
C GLY A 137 -1.06 5.25 -20.04
N LEU A 138 -0.03 5.64 -19.27
CA LEU A 138 -0.09 6.80 -18.37
C LEU A 138 -0.55 8.10 -19.04
N GLY A 139 -0.34 8.23 -20.36
CA GLY A 139 -0.73 9.43 -21.10
C GLY A 139 -2.24 9.71 -21.12
N GLN A 140 -3.06 8.72 -20.83
CA GLN A 140 -4.53 8.87 -20.75
C GLN A 140 -5.04 9.38 -19.40
N TYR A 141 -4.15 9.54 -18.41
CA TYR A 141 -4.54 9.92 -17.04
C TYR A 141 -3.97 11.28 -16.65
N GLU A 142 -4.75 12.03 -15.87
CA GLU A 142 -4.24 13.17 -15.10
C GLU A 142 -3.42 12.66 -13.90
N LEU A 143 -2.10 12.89 -13.93
CA LEU A 143 -1.20 12.46 -12.87
C LEU A 143 -1.30 13.38 -11.66
N ARG A 144 -1.45 12.79 -10.48
CA ARG A 144 -1.53 13.49 -9.21
C ARG A 144 -0.32 13.18 -8.31
N ALA A 145 -0.44 13.47 -7.02
CA ALA A 145 0.59 13.16 -6.04
C ALA A 145 0.91 11.67 -5.99
N GLY A 146 2.12 11.34 -5.56
CA GLY A 146 2.57 9.95 -5.47
C GLY A 146 3.95 9.81 -4.85
N SER A 147 4.62 8.71 -5.20
CA SER A 147 5.99 8.47 -4.76
C SER A 147 6.74 7.51 -5.68
N PHE A 148 8.06 7.63 -5.73
CA PHE A 148 8.91 6.52 -6.16
C PHE A 148 9.25 5.66 -4.95
N SER A 149 9.16 4.34 -5.09
CA SER A 149 9.48 3.39 -4.04
C SER A 149 10.35 2.24 -4.52
N GLU A 150 11.30 1.84 -3.67
CA GLU A 150 12.19 0.71 -3.90
C GLU A 150 11.61 -0.57 -3.29
N ASP A 151 11.69 -1.69 -4.00
CA ASP A 151 11.36 -2.99 -3.42
C ASP A 151 12.60 -3.65 -2.76
N SER A 152 12.39 -4.76 -2.04
CA SER A 152 13.46 -5.51 -1.36
C SER A 152 14.52 -6.10 -2.31
N ARG A 153 14.31 -6.03 -3.62
CA ARG A 153 15.23 -6.49 -4.66
C ARG A 153 16.00 -5.36 -5.31
N GLY A 154 15.80 -4.09 -4.85
CA GLY A 154 16.43 -2.90 -5.42
C GLY A 154 15.73 -2.37 -6.67
N ARG A 155 14.52 -2.82 -6.99
CA ARG A 155 13.74 -2.36 -8.13
C ARG A 155 12.89 -1.16 -7.75
N TRP A 156 12.83 -0.18 -8.64
CA TRP A 156 12.09 1.05 -8.41
C TRP A 156 10.74 1.06 -9.11
N TYR A 157 9.77 1.63 -8.46
CA TYR A 157 8.40 1.78 -8.95
C TYR A 157 7.92 3.21 -8.74
N LEU A 158 7.27 3.74 -9.77
CA LEU A 158 6.43 4.93 -9.67
C LEU A 158 5.06 4.49 -9.15
N ASN A 159 4.63 5.04 -8.04
CA ASN A 159 3.26 4.94 -7.54
C ASN A 159 2.63 6.32 -7.70
N VAL A 160 1.66 6.44 -8.58
CA VAL A 160 1.01 7.72 -8.88
C VAL A 160 -0.48 7.60 -8.77
N ALA A 161 -1.09 8.55 -8.08
CA ALA A 161 -2.54 8.66 -8.01
C ALA A 161 -3.08 9.26 -9.31
N VAL A 162 -4.14 8.66 -9.83
CA VAL A 162 -4.86 9.11 -11.03
C VAL A 162 -6.35 9.14 -10.74
N LYS A 163 -7.08 10.04 -11.39
CA LYS A 163 -8.53 10.02 -11.38
C LYS A 163 -9.04 9.08 -12.46
N VAL A 164 -10.03 8.27 -12.11
CA VAL A 164 -10.71 7.38 -13.04
C VAL A 164 -12.21 7.47 -12.82
N GLN A 165 -12.98 7.32 -13.90
CA GLN A 165 -14.42 7.23 -13.81
C GLN A 165 -14.82 5.86 -13.25
N ALA A 166 -15.74 5.84 -12.29
CA ALA A 166 -16.35 4.62 -11.81
C ALA A 166 -17.22 4.02 -12.92
N VAL A 167 -17.03 2.74 -13.18
CA VAL A 167 -17.94 1.97 -14.02
C VAL A 167 -18.87 1.19 -13.08
N ALA A 168 -20.16 1.50 -13.15
CA ALA A 168 -21.16 0.78 -12.36
C ALA A 168 -21.17 -0.70 -12.77
N SER A 169 -21.37 -1.59 -11.79
CA SER A 169 -21.61 -3.00 -12.09
C SER A 169 -23.00 -3.15 -12.74
N THR A 170 -23.07 -4.03 -13.72
CA THR A 170 -24.33 -4.47 -14.34
C THR A 170 -24.81 -5.79 -13.76
N GLY A 171 -24.09 -6.36 -12.81
CA GLY A 171 -24.46 -7.61 -12.15
C GLY A 171 -25.72 -7.45 -11.29
N THR A 172 -26.61 -8.45 -11.32
CA THR A 172 -27.87 -8.46 -10.58
C THR A 172 -27.90 -9.52 -9.47
N ALA A 173 -26.99 -10.48 -9.51
CA ALA A 173 -26.92 -11.58 -8.55
C ALA A 173 -26.36 -11.15 -7.18
N SER A 174 -26.55 -11.98 -6.19
CA SER A 174 -25.87 -11.88 -4.90
C SER A 174 -25.00 -13.12 -4.65
N VAL A 175 -23.85 -12.94 -3.97
CA VAL A 175 -22.92 -14.03 -3.70
C VAL A 175 -22.43 -14.00 -2.26
N GLY A 176 -22.44 -15.17 -1.62
CA GLY A 176 -21.78 -15.42 -0.33
C GLY A 176 -20.38 -15.98 -0.53
N ILE A 177 -19.43 -15.58 0.29
CA ILE A 177 -18.02 -16.04 0.23
C ILE A 177 -17.65 -16.62 1.59
N ASP A 178 -17.29 -17.90 1.60
CA ASP A 178 -16.65 -18.55 2.75
C ASP A 178 -15.12 -18.53 2.58
N LEU A 179 -14.41 -18.29 3.69
CA LEU A 179 -12.95 -18.13 3.72
C LEU A 179 -12.31 -19.34 4.42
N GLY A 180 -11.47 -20.07 3.70
CA GLY A 180 -10.83 -21.28 4.18
C GLY A 180 -9.29 -21.29 3.99
N LEU A 181 -8.63 -22.28 4.60
CA LEU A 181 -7.16 -22.43 4.48
C LEU A 181 -6.75 -23.37 3.33
N LYS A 182 -7.58 -24.33 2.96
CA LYS A 182 -7.35 -25.24 1.83
C LYS A 182 -7.69 -24.52 0.53
N GLU A 183 -8.87 -24.03 0.46
CA GLU A 183 -9.36 -23.09 -0.54
C GLU A 183 -9.43 -21.74 0.14
N ALA A 184 -8.73 -20.73 -0.42
CA ALA A 184 -8.64 -19.42 0.22
C ALA A 184 -9.99 -18.70 0.27
N ALA A 185 -10.86 -18.97 -0.69
CA ALA A 185 -12.25 -18.56 -0.72
C ALA A 185 -13.08 -19.51 -1.58
N VAL A 186 -14.33 -19.73 -1.17
CA VAL A 186 -15.35 -20.48 -1.91
C VAL A 186 -16.61 -19.62 -1.95
N THR A 187 -17.20 -19.49 -3.12
CA THR A 187 -18.44 -18.73 -3.30
C THR A 187 -19.66 -19.63 -3.29
N SER A 188 -20.82 -19.07 -2.96
CA SER A 188 -22.10 -19.80 -2.96
C SER A 188 -22.51 -20.36 -4.33
N ASP A 189 -21.96 -19.78 -5.42
CA ASP A 189 -22.14 -20.25 -6.79
C ASP A 189 -21.07 -21.28 -7.23
N GLY A 190 -20.21 -21.74 -6.31
CA GLY A 190 -19.24 -22.81 -6.52
C GLY A 190 -17.89 -22.38 -7.06
N GLN A 191 -17.63 -21.09 -7.27
CA GLN A 191 -16.30 -20.61 -7.65
C GLN A 191 -15.32 -20.76 -6.50
N ARG A 192 -14.05 -21.07 -6.80
CA ARG A 192 -13.03 -21.35 -5.77
C ARG A 192 -11.72 -20.67 -6.08
N ILE A 193 -11.03 -20.24 -5.01
CA ILE A 193 -9.63 -19.85 -5.09
C ILE A 193 -8.78 -20.87 -4.33
N GLU A 194 -7.79 -21.43 -4.99
CA GLU A 194 -6.78 -22.24 -4.32
C GLU A 194 -6.05 -21.43 -3.25
N GLY A 195 -5.87 -22.02 -2.08
CA GLY A 195 -4.99 -21.50 -1.04
C GLY A 195 -3.55 -22.00 -1.15
N ARG A 196 -2.73 -21.67 -0.13
CA ARG A 196 -1.38 -22.27 0.06
C ARG A 196 -0.42 -22.01 -1.10
N PHE A 197 -0.41 -20.83 -1.65
CA PHE A 197 0.47 -20.41 -2.75
C PHE A 197 1.96 -20.65 -2.48
N TYR A 198 2.39 -20.57 -1.22
CA TYR A 198 3.76 -20.81 -0.83
C TYR A 198 4.19 -22.27 -1.00
N ARG A 199 3.28 -23.26 -0.87
CA ARG A 199 3.61 -24.68 -0.92
C ARG A 199 4.23 -25.11 -2.24
N LYS A 200 3.75 -24.57 -3.37
CA LYS A 200 4.30 -24.83 -4.71
C LYS A 200 5.78 -24.42 -4.85
N LEU A 201 6.26 -23.50 -4.00
CA LEU A 201 7.62 -22.98 -4.03
C LEU A 201 8.40 -23.25 -2.73
N GLU A 202 7.81 -23.93 -1.76
CA GLU A 202 8.37 -24.15 -0.42
C GLU A 202 9.69 -24.94 -0.47
N ALA A 203 9.76 -26.03 -1.25
CA ALA A 203 10.99 -26.80 -1.42
C ALA A 203 12.12 -25.94 -2.01
N LYS A 204 11.84 -25.18 -3.07
CA LYS A 204 12.81 -24.26 -3.69
C LYS A 204 13.25 -23.16 -2.74
N LEU A 205 12.34 -22.67 -1.89
CA LEU A 205 12.63 -21.69 -0.85
C LEU A 205 13.58 -22.27 0.20
N GLY A 206 13.29 -23.48 0.72
CA GLY A 206 14.12 -24.16 1.70
C GLY A 206 15.55 -24.42 1.20
N ILE A 207 15.71 -24.86 -0.05
CA ILE A 207 17.04 -25.03 -0.68
C ILE A 207 17.78 -23.68 -0.71
N ALA A 208 17.12 -22.61 -1.16
CA ALA A 208 17.74 -21.28 -1.25
C ALA A 208 18.12 -20.71 0.12
N GLN A 209 17.31 -20.99 1.16
CA GLN A 209 17.58 -20.58 2.54
C GLN A 209 18.78 -21.31 3.14
N ARG A 210 18.84 -22.65 3.02
CA ARG A 210 19.99 -23.46 3.49
C ARG A 210 21.30 -23.08 2.80
N ALA A 211 21.22 -22.75 1.50
CA ALA A 211 22.38 -22.30 0.73
C ALA A 211 22.76 -20.82 0.96
N GLY A 212 22.11 -20.10 1.89
CA GLY A 212 22.40 -18.69 2.18
C GLY A 212 22.12 -17.70 1.04
N LYS A 213 21.44 -18.14 -0.04
CA LYS A 213 21.20 -17.36 -1.27
C LYS A 213 20.11 -16.28 -1.07
N LYS A 214 20.41 -15.24 -0.27
CA LYS A 214 19.46 -14.18 0.13
C LYS A 214 18.71 -13.53 -1.04
N ALA A 215 19.38 -13.29 -2.18
CA ALA A 215 18.73 -12.71 -3.37
C ALA A 215 17.66 -13.66 -3.95
N ARG A 216 17.96 -14.95 -4.02
CA ARG A 216 17.03 -15.99 -4.49
C ARG A 216 15.83 -16.14 -3.55
N VAL A 217 16.06 -16.13 -2.24
CA VAL A 217 15.00 -16.15 -1.21
C VAL A 217 14.03 -14.96 -1.42
N ARG A 218 14.55 -13.74 -1.56
CA ARG A 218 13.72 -12.56 -1.84
C ARG A 218 12.93 -12.66 -3.15
N ALA A 219 13.54 -13.22 -4.20
CA ALA A 219 12.87 -13.43 -5.48
C ALA A 219 11.71 -14.42 -5.37
N ILE A 220 11.89 -15.54 -4.63
CA ILE A 220 10.84 -16.54 -4.41
C ILE A 220 9.69 -15.96 -3.59
N HIS A 221 9.96 -15.25 -2.49
CA HIS A 221 8.92 -14.58 -1.72
C HIS A 221 8.13 -13.55 -2.56
N ALA A 222 8.83 -12.76 -3.39
CA ALA A 222 8.17 -11.83 -4.28
C ALA A 222 7.28 -12.53 -5.31
N LYS A 223 7.71 -13.68 -5.84
CA LYS A 223 6.90 -14.49 -6.77
C LYS A 223 5.62 -14.99 -6.10
N ILE A 224 5.71 -15.56 -4.90
CA ILE A 224 4.55 -16.01 -4.11
C ILE A 224 3.57 -14.86 -3.88
N ALA A 225 4.07 -13.72 -3.39
CA ALA A 225 3.23 -12.54 -3.11
C ALA A 225 2.54 -11.99 -4.37
N ASN A 226 3.25 -11.95 -5.51
CA ASN A 226 2.70 -11.45 -6.77
C ASN A 226 1.63 -12.39 -7.33
N GLN A 227 1.87 -13.72 -7.32
CA GLN A 227 0.88 -14.71 -7.77
C GLN A 227 -0.40 -14.64 -6.95
N ARG A 228 -0.27 -14.59 -5.61
CA ARG A 228 -1.43 -14.41 -4.72
C ARG A 228 -2.18 -13.12 -5.04
N LYS A 229 -1.47 -12.00 -5.14
CA LYS A 229 -2.09 -10.70 -5.42
C LYS A 229 -2.82 -10.69 -6.76
N ASP A 230 -2.22 -11.23 -7.81
CA ASP A 230 -2.84 -11.30 -9.14
C ASP A 230 -4.14 -12.11 -9.11
N MET A 231 -4.12 -13.29 -8.48
CA MET A 231 -5.31 -14.13 -8.35
C MET A 231 -6.43 -13.45 -7.56
N LEU A 232 -6.09 -12.84 -6.39
CA LEU A 232 -7.07 -12.13 -5.59
C LEU A 232 -7.68 -10.94 -6.34
N HIS A 233 -6.87 -10.22 -7.14
CA HIS A 233 -7.37 -9.13 -7.97
C HIS A 233 -8.30 -9.61 -9.07
N LYS A 234 -7.97 -10.68 -9.77
CA LYS A 234 -8.81 -11.28 -10.82
C LYS A 234 -10.14 -11.74 -10.25
N PHE A 235 -10.09 -12.51 -9.18
CA PHE A 235 -11.29 -13.04 -8.52
C PHE A 235 -12.19 -11.91 -8.00
N SER A 236 -11.67 -10.98 -7.21
CA SER A 236 -12.47 -9.88 -6.70
C SER A 236 -13.04 -8.98 -7.80
N THR A 237 -12.35 -8.84 -8.95
CA THR A 237 -12.89 -8.09 -10.10
C THR A 237 -14.03 -8.85 -10.78
N ALA A 238 -13.87 -10.15 -10.97
CA ALA A 238 -14.93 -11.00 -11.55
C ALA A 238 -16.20 -10.96 -10.71
N LEU A 239 -16.07 -11.14 -9.39
CA LEU A 239 -17.22 -11.12 -8.48
C LEU A 239 -17.95 -9.76 -8.47
N VAL A 240 -17.19 -8.65 -8.41
CA VAL A 240 -17.80 -7.31 -8.41
C VAL A 240 -18.50 -7.00 -9.73
N ARG A 241 -18.02 -7.53 -10.85
CA ARG A 241 -18.69 -7.35 -12.15
C ARG A 241 -19.98 -8.17 -12.30
N ALA A 242 -20.02 -9.35 -11.68
CA ALA A 242 -21.13 -10.28 -11.84
C ALA A 242 -22.27 -10.05 -10.84
N ASN A 243 -22.03 -9.37 -9.73
CA ASN A 243 -22.96 -9.32 -8.61
C ASN A 243 -23.38 -7.90 -8.24
N ALA A 244 -24.59 -7.73 -7.72
CA ALA A 244 -25.11 -6.53 -7.09
C ALA A 244 -24.80 -6.48 -5.57
N ALA A 245 -24.61 -7.66 -4.95
CA ALA A 245 -24.30 -7.76 -3.53
C ALA A 245 -23.30 -8.88 -3.24
N ILE A 246 -22.33 -8.61 -2.34
CA ILE A 246 -21.29 -9.56 -1.93
C ILE A 246 -21.28 -9.65 -0.41
N PHE A 247 -21.42 -10.86 0.11
CA PHE A 247 -21.40 -11.18 1.54
C PHE A 247 -20.17 -12.03 1.85
N VAL A 248 -19.36 -11.63 2.82
CA VAL A 248 -18.12 -12.36 3.19
C VAL A 248 -18.19 -12.79 4.64
N GLY A 249 -17.99 -14.08 4.89
CA GLY A 249 -17.92 -14.62 6.25
C GLY A 249 -16.75 -14.00 7.04
N ASP A 250 -17.00 -13.65 8.31
CA ASP A 250 -15.94 -13.17 9.18
C ASP A 250 -15.11 -14.34 9.71
N VAL A 251 -13.85 -14.38 9.34
CA VAL A 251 -12.85 -15.27 9.91
C VAL A 251 -11.96 -14.46 10.83
N ALA A 252 -11.88 -14.85 12.11
CA ALA A 252 -11.04 -14.20 13.11
C ALA A 252 -9.53 -14.38 12.77
N SER A 253 -9.11 -13.86 11.62
CA SER A 253 -7.75 -14.00 11.07
C SER A 253 -6.67 -13.53 12.05
N ALA A 254 -6.94 -12.46 12.82
CA ALA A 254 -6.02 -11.95 13.84
C ALA A 254 -5.78 -12.96 14.99
N LYS A 255 -6.74 -13.84 15.30
CA LYS A 255 -6.55 -14.92 16.28
C LYS A 255 -5.76 -16.08 15.67
N LEU A 256 -6.05 -16.46 14.41
CA LEU A 256 -5.38 -17.55 13.70
C LEU A 256 -3.90 -17.28 13.43
N VAL A 257 -3.53 -16.03 13.17
CA VAL A 257 -2.11 -15.62 12.98
C VAL A 257 -1.26 -15.84 14.24
N LYS A 258 -1.87 -15.96 15.42
CA LYS A 258 -1.16 -16.26 16.67
C LYS A 258 -1.00 -17.77 16.96
N THR A 259 -1.47 -18.63 16.07
CA THR A 259 -1.46 -20.09 16.21
C THR A 259 -0.46 -20.74 15.22
N LYS A 260 -0.33 -22.08 15.29
CA LYS A 260 0.44 -22.89 14.31
C LYS A 260 -0.05 -22.69 12.86
N MET A 261 -1.23 -22.12 12.65
CA MET A 261 -1.82 -21.80 11.34
C MET A 261 -1.37 -20.45 10.78
N ALA A 262 -0.54 -19.69 11.49
CA ALA A 262 -0.09 -18.34 11.10
C ALA A 262 0.39 -18.24 9.65
N LYS A 263 1.27 -19.17 9.22
CA LYS A 263 1.82 -19.19 7.86
C LYS A 263 0.72 -19.37 6.80
N SER A 264 -0.19 -20.31 7.01
CA SER A 264 -1.31 -20.58 6.09
C SER A 264 -2.31 -19.44 6.06
N THR A 265 -2.63 -18.85 7.22
CA THR A 265 -3.53 -17.69 7.35
C THR A 265 -2.99 -16.46 6.62
N LEU A 266 -1.71 -16.16 6.80
CA LEU A 266 -1.05 -15.05 6.10
C LEU A 266 -0.96 -15.30 4.58
N ASP A 267 -0.78 -16.55 4.17
CA ASP A 267 -0.71 -16.92 2.77
C ASP A 267 -2.08 -16.92 2.09
N ALA A 268 -3.16 -17.21 2.80
CA ALA A 268 -4.51 -17.15 2.26
C ALA A 268 -4.89 -15.72 1.82
N GLY A 269 -4.38 -14.69 2.51
CA GLY A 269 -4.53 -13.30 2.12
C GLY A 269 -5.95 -12.75 2.30
N TRP A 270 -6.74 -13.29 3.23
CA TRP A 270 -8.14 -12.91 3.47
C TRP A 270 -8.35 -11.42 3.69
N SER A 271 -7.52 -10.78 4.51
CA SER A 271 -7.61 -9.33 4.72
C SER A 271 -7.42 -8.55 3.41
N SER A 272 -6.50 -9.00 2.54
CA SER A 272 -6.31 -8.39 1.23
C SER A 272 -7.52 -8.60 0.32
N LEU A 273 -8.13 -9.80 0.35
CA LEU A 273 -9.33 -10.10 -0.41
C LEU A 273 -10.51 -9.23 0.05
N LYS A 274 -10.77 -9.19 1.36
CA LYS A 274 -11.83 -8.35 1.93
C LYS A 274 -11.65 -6.88 1.54
N THR A 275 -10.45 -6.31 1.72
CA THR A 275 -10.15 -4.93 1.30
C THR A 275 -10.37 -4.72 -0.20
N MET A 276 -9.99 -5.72 -1.05
CA MET A 276 -10.19 -5.60 -2.50
C MET A 276 -11.67 -5.66 -2.88
N LEU A 277 -12.45 -6.50 -2.23
CA LEU A 277 -13.90 -6.56 -2.43
C LEU A 277 -14.56 -5.26 -1.97
N GLU A 278 -14.28 -4.80 -0.76
CA GLU A 278 -14.83 -3.59 -0.18
C GLU A 278 -14.63 -2.36 -1.09
N TYR A 279 -13.38 -2.01 -1.45
CA TYR A 279 -13.15 -0.82 -2.26
C TYR A 279 -13.68 -0.96 -3.70
N LYS A 280 -13.62 -2.17 -4.30
CA LYS A 280 -14.15 -2.38 -5.64
C LYS A 280 -15.66 -2.34 -5.68
N SER A 281 -16.33 -2.92 -4.67
CA SER A 281 -17.79 -2.85 -4.52
C SER A 281 -18.26 -1.41 -4.36
N HIS A 282 -17.58 -0.64 -3.49
CA HIS A 282 -17.85 0.79 -3.35
C HIS A 282 -17.66 1.56 -4.68
N GLN A 283 -16.60 1.26 -5.44
CA GLN A 283 -16.34 1.88 -6.73
C GLN A 283 -17.37 1.50 -7.79
N ALA A 284 -17.91 0.28 -7.73
CA ALA A 284 -18.91 -0.23 -8.67
C ALA A 284 -20.36 0.07 -8.25
N GLY A 285 -20.57 0.68 -7.08
CA GLY A 285 -21.90 1.00 -6.55
C GLY A 285 -22.71 -0.22 -6.09
N ILE A 286 -22.03 -1.33 -5.71
CA ILE A 286 -22.68 -2.54 -5.23
C ILE A 286 -22.55 -2.70 -3.72
N VAL A 287 -23.40 -3.53 -3.12
CA VAL A 287 -23.40 -3.81 -1.67
C VAL A 287 -22.24 -4.74 -1.30
N PHE A 288 -21.50 -4.40 -0.25
CA PHE A 288 -20.52 -5.27 0.39
C PHE A 288 -20.78 -5.36 1.88
N MET A 289 -20.89 -6.57 2.42
CA MET A 289 -21.10 -6.81 3.86
C MET A 289 -20.21 -7.93 4.38
N GLU A 290 -19.57 -7.69 5.53
CA GLU A 290 -18.96 -8.75 6.32
C GLU A 290 -20.02 -9.34 7.28
N VAL A 291 -20.27 -10.64 7.16
CA VAL A 291 -21.25 -11.36 7.97
C VAL A 291 -20.53 -12.04 9.12
N THR A 292 -20.81 -11.60 10.35
CA THR A 292 -20.33 -12.30 11.55
C THR A 292 -21.15 -13.58 11.78
N ASN A 293 -20.45 -14.70 11.89
CA ASN A 293 -21.10 -15.99 12.16
C ASN A 293 -21.74 -15.96 13.57
N PRO A 294 -23.07 -16.09 13.72
CA PRO A 294 -23.76 -15.93 15.00
C PRO A 294 -23.43 -17.04 16.03
N THR A 295 -22.75 -18.11 15.62
CA THR A 295 -22.43 -19.27 16.45
C THR A 295 -21.22 -19.11 17.39
N GLN A 296 -20.52 -17.95 17.40
CA GLN A 296 -19.49 -17.68 18.41
C GLN A 296 -20.04 -16.75 19.48
N PRO A 297 -20.15 -17.19 20.77
CA PRO A 297 -20.58 -16.31 21.84
C PRO A 297 -19.61 -15.14 21.97
N ARG A 298 -20.11 -13.94 21.81
CA ARG A 298 -19.40 -12.71 22.09
C ARG A 298 -19.06 -12.69 23.57
N ARG A 299 -17.82 -13.02 23.96
CA ARG A 299 -17.30 -12.56 25.24
C ARG A 299 -17.22 -11.05 25.14
N ALA A 300 -18.10 -10.39 25.87
CA ALA A 300 -18.16 -8.94 26.01
C ALA A 300 -16.77 -8.41 26.37
N ARG A 301 -16.19 -7.61 25.49
CA ARG A 301 -15.12 -6.68 25.84
C ARG A 301 -15.76 -5.34 26.08
N ALA A 302 -15.75 -4.94 27.34
CA ALA A 302 -16.08 -3.60 27.75
C ALA A 302 -15.19 -2.56 27.08
N ALA A 303 -15.85 -1.51 26.64
CA ALA A 303 -15.44 -0.12 26.40
C ALA A 303 -14.05 0.19 25.84
N GLY A 304 -14.03 0.87 24.70
CA GLY A 304 -12.97 1.79 24.30
C GLY A 304 -12.50 1.69 22.86
N SER A 305 -13.34 2.01 21.89
CA SER A 305 -12.86 2.66 20.66
C SER A 305 -14.04 3.17 19.82
N SER A 306 -13.91 4.40 19.39
CA SER A 306 -14.88 5.25 18.73
C SER A 306 -15.64 4.57 17.58
N ARG A 307 -16.94 4.61 17.66
CA ARG A 307 -17.88 4.30 16.58
C ARG A 307 -17.69 5.32 15.45
N ARG A 308 -17.25 4.87 14.29
CA ARG A 308 -17.58 5.56 13.04
C ARG A 308 -19.03 5.22 12.71
N ALA A 309 -19.90 6.21 12.80
CA ALA A 309 -21.31 6.10 12.43
C ALA A 309 -21.42 5.78 10.94
N VAL A 310 -21.95 4.62 10.63
CA VAL A 310 -22.49 4.31 9.30
C VAL A 310 -23.84 5.02 9.24
N ARG A 311 -23.97 6.05 8.41
CA ARG A 311 -25.27 6.66 8.07
C ARG A 311 -26.12 5.59 7.39
N LYS A 312 -27.21 5.23 8.04
CA LYS A 312 -28.35 4.55 7.40
C LYS A 312 -28.89 5.46 6.30
N VAL A 313 -28.91 4.98 5.09
CA VAL A 313 -29.72 5.57 4.02
C VAL A 313 -31.06 4.86 4.12
N GLU A 314 -32.08 5.58 4.58
CA GLU A 314 -33.49 5.15 4.47
C GLU A 314 -33.93 5.26 3.01
N PRO A 315 -34.71 4.31 2.51
CA PRO A 315 -35.29 4.43 1.18
C PRO A 315 -36.45 5.42 1.23
N VAL A 316 -36.36 6.48 0.43
CA VAL A 316 -37.52 7.33 0.11
C VAL A 316 -38.36 6.57 -0.90
N LEU A 317 -39.54 6.15 -0.45
CA LEU A 317 -40.67 5.77 -1.29
C LEU A 317 -41.34 7.09 -1.73
N GLU A 318 -41.32 7.35 -3.02
CA GLU A 318 -42.42 7.97 -3.78
C GLU A 318 -42.20 7.66 -5.26
#